data_0c2c60620c49c8ceda26c6cd0363ea83
#
_entry.id   0c2c60620c49c8ceda26c6cd0363ea83
#
_cell.length_a   1.000
_cell.length_b   1.000
_cell.length_c   1.000
_cell.angle_alpha   90.00
_cell.angle_beta   90.00
_cell.angle_gamma   90.00
#
_symmetry.space_group_name_H-M   'P 1'
#
loop_
_entity.id
_entity.type
_entity.pdbx_description
1 polymer ?
#
loop_
_entity_poly.entity_id
_entity_poly.type
_entity_poly.pdbx_seq_one_letter_code
_entity_poly.pdbx_strand_id
1 'polypeptide(L)'
;KIFSIHYFEYMSNFSFAGESHNFWEFICVDKGEVGVTRGKSYTILKKGDLIFHKPNEFHDVKATGGIAPNLVVISFECNDDAMYFFNDRLLQIDETERNLLANIIIEARRCFDCRLDDPYLQNMPLKDPDTFGAQQMIKLYLEHFLIHLIRRYSNPIVLSKKLPKADPPKV
;
A
#
# COMPACT_ATOMS: atom_id res chain seq x y z
N LYS A 1 -2.36 -12.03 -7.17
CA LYS A 1 -1.04 -12.48 -6.70
C LYS A 1 -0.30 -11.31 -6.07
N ILE A 2 0.26 -11.48 -4.88
CA ILE A 2 1.10 -10.50 -4.22
C ILE A 2 2.56 -10.89 -4.49
N PHE A 3 3.37 -9.94 -4.97
CA PHE A 3 4.77 -10.17 -5.30
C PHE A 3 5.71 -9.78 -4.17
N SER A 4 5.49 -8.62 -3.54
CA SER A 4 6.33 -8.16 -2.44
C SER A 4 5.57 -7.29 -1.45
N ILE A 5 6.01 -7.34 -0.21
CA ILE A 5 5.53 -6.50 0.87
C ILE A 5 6.76 -6.01 1.61
N HIS A 6 6.96 -4.68 1.62
CA HIS A 6 8.08 -4.05 2.27
C HIS A 6 7.63 -3.00 3.28
N TYR A 7 8.34 -2.92 4.39
CA TYR A 7 8.31 -1.80 5.31
C TYR A 7 9.74 -1.28 5.45
N PHE A 8 9.98 -0.11 4.87
CA PHE A 8 11.31 0.49 4.83
C PHE A 8 11.46 1.61 5.85
N GLU A 9 12.58 1.61 6.55
CA GLU A 9 13.05 2.71 7.37
C GLU A 9 14.32 3.25 6.72
N TYR A 10 14.16 4.30 5.91
CA TYR A 10 15.26 4.83 5.13
C TYR A 10 16.04 5.92 5.84
N MET A 11 17.31 6.04 5.50
CA MET A 11 18.14 7.16 5.91
C MET A 11 17.79 8.41 5.11
N SER A 12 18.08 9.59 5.68
CA SER A 12 17.76 10.89 5.06
C SER A 12 18.45 11.16 3.70
N ASN A 13 19.44 10.35 3.34
CA ASN A 13 20.16 10.42 2.06
C ASN A 13 19.87 9.25 1.11
N PHE A 14 18.83 8.47 1.37
CA PHE A 14 18.48 7.30 0.56
C PHE A 14 18.09 7.71 -0.88
N SER A 15 18.50 6.87 -1.84
CA SER A 15 18.07 6.98 -3.23
C SER A 15 17.95 5.58 -3.84
N PHE A 16 16.83 5.33 -4.51
CA PHE A 16 16.59 4.13 -5.30
C PHE A 16 16.50 4.53 -6.78
N ALA A 17 17.32 3.90 -7.63
CA ALA A 17 17.58 4.34 -9.01
C ALA A 17 16.36 4.20 -9.96
N GLY A 18 15.32 3.54 -9.52
CA GLY A 18 14.11 3.38 -10.29
C GLY A 18 14.04 2.09 -11.08
N GLU A 19 12.81 1.71 -11.38
CA GLU A 19 12.45 0.50 -12.12
C GLU A 19 11.11 0.66 -12.85
N SER A 20 10.80 -0.29 -13.71
CA SER A 20 9.45 -0.53 -14.20
C SER A 20 9.20 -2.03 -14.22
N HIS A 21 7.96 -2.44 -13.96
CA HIS A 21 7.55 -3.84 -13.95
C HIS A 21 6.09 -3.99 -14.35
N ASN A 22 5.71 -5.18 -14.77
CA ASN A 22 4.38 -5.47 -15.31
C ASN A 22 3.35 -5.84 -14.23
N PHE A 23 3.34 -5.10 -13.14
CA PHE A 23 2.35 -5.24 -12.07
C PHE A 23 2.18 -3.92 -11.32
N TRP A 24 1.14 -3.84 -10.52
CA TRP A 24 0.86 -2.70 -9.66
C TRP A 24 1.79 -2.65 -8.46
N GLU A 25 2.13 -1.44 -8.06
CA GLU A 25 2.82 -1.17 -6.81
C GLU A 25 2.25 0.11 -6.19
N PHE A 26 2.17 0.16 -4.87
CA PHE A 26 1.89 1.42 -4.21
C PHE A 26 2.94 1.75 -3.16
N ILE A 27 3.10 3.04 -2.91
CA ILE A 27 3.93 3.59 -1.84
C ILE A 27 3.05 4.42 -0.92
N CYS A 28 3.10 4.12 0.37
CA CYS A 28 2.47 4.89 1.43
C CYS A 28 3.52 5.37 2.43
N VAL A 29 3.53 6.66 2.73
CA VAL A 29 4.46 7.24 3.70
C VAL A 29 3.87 7.11 5.10
N ASP A 30 4.55 6.36 5.96
CA ASP A 30 4.18 6.19 7.36
C ASP A 30 4.80 7.26 8.26
N LYS A 31 6.00 7.72 7.91
CA LYS A 31 6.72 8.77 8.63
C LYS A 31 7.64 9.54 7.68
N GLY A 32 7.86 10.83 7.97
CA GLY A 32 8.78 11.66 7.21
C GLY A 32 8.24 12.06 5.86
N GLU A 33 9.15 12.25 4.90
CA GLU A 33 8.83 12.60 3.53
C GLU A 33 9.77 11.95 2.54
N VAL A 34 9.29 11.78 1.31
CA VAL A 34 10.05 11.17 0.22
C VAL A 34 9.67 11.80 -1.11
N GLY A 35 10.64 11.95 -2.01
CA GLY A 35 10.38 12.32 -3.40
C GLY A 35 10.18 11.08 -4.25
N VAL A 36 9.13 11.06 -5.06
CA VAL A 36 8.80 9.95 -5.94
C VAL A 36 8.64 10.44 -7.36
N THR A 37 9.32 9.78 -8.29
CA THR A 37 9.10 9.94 -9.73
C THR A 37 8.12 8.88 -10.20
N ARG A 38 7.11 9.31 -10.93
CA ARG A 38 6.11 8.45 -11.56
C ARG A 38 5.98 8.87 -13.03
N GLY A 39 6.47 8.02 -13.94
CA GLY A 39 6.61 8.42 -15.33
C GLY A 39 7.51 9.65 -15.46
N LYS A 40 6.94 10.78 -15.92
CA LYS A 40 7.62 12.08 -16.02
C LYS A 40 7.34 13.03 -14.87
N SER A 41 6.47 12.65 -13.94
CA SER A 41 6.04 13.50 -12.82
C SER A 41 6.86 13.21 -11.58
N TYR A 42 7.31 14.27 -10.91
CA TYR A 42 7.96 14.21 -9.61
C TYR A 42 7.03 14.79 -8.55
N THR A 43 6.88 14.08 -7.43
CA THR A 43 6.00 14.50 -6.33
C THR A 43 6.68 14.24 -4.99
N ILE A 44 6.55 15.17 -4.05
CA ILE A 44 6.97 14.95 -2.66
C ILE A 44 5.77 14.40 -1.90
N LEU A 45 5.96 13.23 -1.30
CA LEU A 45 4.98 12.58 -0.44
C LEU A 45 5.34 12.80 1.01
N LYS A 46 4.32 13.08 1.83
CA LYS A 46 4.41 13.26 3.27
C LYS A 46 3.60 12.20 4.00
N LYS A 47 3.74 12.12 5.32
CA LYS A 47 3.00 11.18 6.15
C LYS A 47 1.52 11.10 5.78
N GLY A 48 1.05 9.89 5.51
CA GLY A 48 -0.31 9.58 5.11
C GLY A 48 -0.57 9.64 3.61
N ASP A 49 0.36 10.16 2.82
CA ASP A 49 0.24 10.20 1.37
C ASP A 49 0.47 8.81 0.76
N LEU A 50 -0.29 8.53 -0.28
CA LEU A 50 -0.32 7.26 -0.98
C LEU A 50 -0.38 7.49 -2.49
N ILE A 51 0.46 6.82 -3.25
CA ILE A 51 0.37 6.78 -4.71
C ILE A 51 0.52 5.36 -5.22
N PHE A 52 -0.08 5.11 -6.39
CA PHE A 52 0.04 3.85 -7.11
C PHE A 52 0.89 4.04 -8.37
N HIS A 53 1.72 3.06 -8.64
CA HIS A 53 2.43 2.90 -9.91
C HIS A 53 1.70 1.82 -10.72
N LYS A 54 1.17 2.22 -11.89
CA LYS A 54 0.52 1.28 -12.80
C LYS A 54 1.56 0.35 -13.47
N PRO A 55 1.13 -0.79 -14.01
CA PRO A 55 2.03 -1.68 -14.75
C PRO A 55 2.81 -0.92 -15.82
N ASN A 56 4.11 -1.23 -15.93
CA ASN A 56 5.06 -0.67 -16.91
C ASN A 56 5.36 0.84 -16.76
N GLU A 57 4.92 1.48 -15.70
CA GLU A 57 5.28 2.86 -15.41
C GLU A 57 6.62 2.92 -14.69
N PHE A 58 7.55 3.72 -15.22
CA PHE A 58 8.81 3.99 -14.53
C PHE A 58 8.55 4.75 -13.23
N HIS A 59 9.21 4.33 -12.17
CA HIS A 59 9.15 4.99 -10.86
C HIS A 59 10.46 4.90 -10.11
N ASP A 60 10.79 5.92 -9.36
CA ASP A 60 11.91 5.96 -8.43
C ASP A 60 11.52 6.59 -7.09
N VAL A 61 12.38 6.43 -6.11
CA VAL A 61 12.19 6.95 -4.76
C VAL A 61 13.47 7.57 -4.27
N LYS A 62 13.40 8.81 -3.76
CA LYS A 62 14.55 9.54 -3.20
C LYS A 62 14.18 10.20 -1.88
N ALA A 63 15.09 10.14 -0.93
CA ALA A 63 15.01 11.00 0.25
C ALA A 63 15.11 12.48 -0.18
N THR A 64 14.36 13.34 0.53
CA THR A 64 14.36 14.79 0.24
C THR A 64 15.44 15.56 1.00
N GLY A 65 16.18 14.88 1.89
CA GLY A 65 17.14 15.51 2.81
C GLY A 65 16.49 16.07 4.08
N GLY A 66 15.16 16.00 4.20
CA GLY A 66 14.41 16.38 5.39
C GLY A 66 14.31 15.23 6.41
N ILE A 67 13.12 14.95 6.89
CA ILE A 67 12.87 13.87 7.86
C ILE A 67 12.97 12.53 7.14
N ALA A 68 13.78 11.62 7.71
CA ALA A 68 13.97 10.26 7.18
C ALA A 68 12.63 9.52 7.05
N PRO A 69 12.32 8.92 5.87
CA PRO A 69 11.02 8.33 5.63
C PRO A 69 10.92 6.88 6.13
N ASN A 70 9.74 6.53 6.61
CA ASN A 70 9.30 5.15 6.73
C ASN A 70 8.20 4.90 5.69
N LEU A 71 8.37 3.87 4.89
CA LEU A 71 7.51 3.58 3.74
C LEU A 71 6.92 2.18 3.81
N VAL A 72 5.65 2.05 3.47
CA VAL A 72 5.01 0.78 3.12
C VAL A 72 4.96 0.69 1.60
N VAL A 73 5.57 -0.36 1.03
CA VAL A 73 5.59 -0.60 -0.42
C VAL A 73 5.07 -2.00 -0.68
N ILE A 74 3.99 -2.11 -1.43
CA ILE A 74 3.37 -3.40 -1.76
C ILE A 74 3.19 -3.50 -3.26
N SER A 75 3.68 -4.60 -3.84
CA SER A 75 3.51 -4.92 -5.25
C SER A 75 2.63 -6.15 -5.45
N PHE A 76 1.72 -6.07 -6.41
CA PHE A 76 0.71 -7.09 -6.65
C PHE A 76 0.16 -7.06 -8.07
N GLU A 77 -0.39 -8.17 -8.48
CA GLU A 77 -1.12 -8.31 -9.75
C GLU A 77 -2.62 -8.15 -9.50
N CYS A 78 -3.25 -7.30 -10.31
CA CYS A 78 -4.70 -7.15 -10.35
C CYS A 78 -5.12 -6.71 -11.76
N ASN A 79 -5.97 -7.51 -12.40
CA ASN A 79 -6.42 -7.27 -13.77
C ASN A 79 -7.84 -6.68 -13.83
N ASP A 80 -8.41 -6.29 -12.70
CA ASP A 80 -9.71 -5.65 -12.65
C ASP A 80 -9.63 -4.21 -13.17
N ASP A 81 -10.58 -3.82 -14.01
CA ASP A 81 -10.66 -2.46 -14.57
C ASP A 81 -10.85 -1.39 -13.49
N ALA A 82 -11.37 -1.74 -12.33
CA ALA A 82 -11.49 -0.84 -11.18
C ALA A 82 -10.13 -0.25 -10.76
N MET A 83 -9.02 -0.93 -11.07
CA MET A 83 -7.67 -0.43 -10.78
C MET A 83 -7.32 0.87 -11.53
N TYR A 84 -7.99 1.18 -12.64
CA TYR A 84 -7.81 2.47 -13.34
C TYR A 84 -8.16 3.68 -12.48
N PHE A 85 -8.95 3.49 -11.43
CA PHE A 85 -9.21 4.52 -10.44
C PHE A 85 -7.92 5.11 -9.85
N PHE A 86 -6.90 4.29 -9.67
CA PHE A 86 -5.64 4.69 -9.03
C PHE A 86 -4.63 5.38 -9.95
N ASN A 87 -4.95 5.49 -11.25
CA ASN A 87 -4.07 6.17 -12.21
C ASN A 87 -3.92 7.65 -11.87
N ASP A 88 -2.68 8.11 -11.80
CA ASP A 88 -2.30 9.52 -11.67
C ASP A 88 -2.94 10.25 -10.45
N ARG A 89 -3.26 9.52 -9.40
CA ARG A 89 -3.85 10.08 -8.18
C ARG A 89 -2.84 10.16 -7.04
N LEU A 90 -2.88 11.27 -6.32
CA LEU A 90 -2.32 11.41 -4.98
C LEU A 90 -3.47 11.24 -3.99
N LEU A 91 -3.36 10.25 -3.12
CA LEU A 91 -4.37 9.92 -2.12
C LEU A 91 -3.81 10.12 -0.73
N GLN A 92 -4.70 10.26 0.25
CA GLN A 92 -4.35 10.23 1.66
C GLN A 92 -5.12 9.11 2.34
N ILE A 93 -4.43 8.34 3.17
CA ILE A 93 -5.06 7.26 3.92
C ILE A 93 -5.76 7.81 5.16
N ASP A 94 -6.90 7.21 5.49
CA ASP A 94 -7.58 7.42 6.75
C ASP A 94 -7.12 6.41 7.82
N GLU A 95 -7.72 6.45 8.99
CA GLU A 95 -7.35 5.54 10.08
C GLU A 95 -7.66 4.08 9.77
N THR A 96 -8.78 3.80 9.09
CA THR A 96 -9.14 2.44 8.68
C THR A 96 -8.10 1.88 7.71
N GLU A 97 -7.71 2.64 6.70
CA GLU A 97 -6.70 2.23 5.73
C GLU A 97 -5.33 2.05 6.38
N ARG A 98 -4.96 2.92 7.32
CA ARG A 98 -3.72 2.76 8.09
C ARG A 98 -3.70 1.46 8.89
N ASN A 99 -4.80 1.13 9.55
CA ASN A 99 -4.92 -0.11 10.31
C ASN A 99 -4.83 -1.35 9.42
N LEU A 100 -5.40 -1.29 8.22
CA LEU A 100 -5.30 -2.38 7.23
C LEU A 100 -3.85 -2.59 6.77
N LEU A 101 -3.11 -1.52 6.49
CA LEU A 101 -1.69 -1.61 6.15
C LEU A 101 -0.86 -2.17 7.31
N ALA A 102 -1.10 -1.74 8.53
CA ALA A 102 -0.44 -2.28 9.72
C ALA A 102 -0.70 -3.78 9.88
N ASN A 103 -1.93 -4.22 9.67
CA ASN A 103 -2.29 -5.64 9.72
C ASN A 103 -1.61 -6.46 8.61
N ILE A 104 -1.46 -5.92 7.41
CA ILE A 104 -0.70 -6.57 6.33
C ILE A 104 0.76 -6.79 6.76
N ILE A 105 1.40 -5.78 7.35
CA ILE A 105 2.79 -5.88 7.81
C ILE A 105 2.93 -6.91 8.93
N ILE A 106 2.00 -6.95 9.87
CA ILE A 106 1.98 -7.94 10.95
C ILE A 106 1.87 -9.35 10.38
N GLU A 107 0.95 -9.60 9.45
CA GLU A 107 0.78 -10.91 8.83
C GLU A 107 1.99 -11.29 7.96
N ALA A 108 2.58 -10.32 7.26
CA ALA A 108 3.78 -10.57 6.47
C ALA A 108 4.96 -11.05 7.33
N ARG A 109 5.14 -10.47 8.52
CA ARG A 109 6.17 -10.91 9.48
C ARG A 109 5.90 -12.31 10.05
N ARG A 110 4.65 -12.74 10.11
CA ARG A 110 4.26 -14.10 10.50
C ARG A 110 4.46 -15.12 9.39
N CYS A 111 4.34 -14.68 8.15
CA CYS A 111 4.28 -15.53 6.96
C CYS A 111 5.66 -15.74 6.33
N PHE A 112 6.47 -14.68 6.24
CA PHE A 112 7.71 -14.69 5.46
C PHE A 112 8.96 -14.77 6.35
N ASP A 113 9.91 -15.59 5.88
CA ASP A 113 11.23 -15.75 6.51
C ASP A 113 12.24 -14.84 5.80
N CYS A 114 12.02 -13.54 5.92
CA CYS A 114 12.89 -12.52 5.34
C CYS A 114 12.70 -11.19 6.05
N ARG A 115 13.65 -10.30 5.82
CA ARG A 115 13.53 -8.91 6.26
C ARG A 115 12.64 -8.15 5.29
N LEU A 116 11.64 -7.43 5.81
CA LEU A 116 10.75 -6.60 4.98
C LEU A 116 11.40 -5.29 4.55
N ASP A 117 12.56 -4.93 5.09
CA ASP A 117 13.29 -3.70 4.82
C ASP A 117 14.42 -3.84 3.78
N ASP A 118 14.51 -4.97 3.10
CA ASP A 118 15.47 -5.19 2.01
C ASP A 118 14.84 -4.79 0.66
N PRO A 119 15.27 -3.67 0.05
CA PRO A 119 14.71 -3.19 -1.21
C PRO A 119 15.06 -4.06 -2.42
N TYR A 120 16.09 -4.91 -2.31
CA TYR A 120 16.55 -5.79 -3.38
C TYR A 120 15.94 -7.19 -3.32
N LEU A 121 15.14 -7.46 -2.29
CA LEU A 121 14.50 -8.75 -2.12
C LEU A 121 13.35 -8.92 -3.13
N GLN A 122 13.53 -9.82 -4.09
CA GLN A 122 12.51 -10.11 -5.12
C GLN A 122 11.67 -11.34 -4.79
N ASN A 123 12.15 -12.21 -3.92
CA ASN A 123 11.45 -13.40 -3.46
C ASN A 123 11.23 -13.30 -1.95
N MET A 124 10.03 -13.66 -1.52
CA MET A 124 9.66 -13.70 -0.10
C MET A 124 9.47 -15.15 0.32
N PRO A 125 10.54 -15.82 0.83
CA PRO A 125 10.43 -17.20 1.25
C PRO A 125 9.48 -17.33 2.44
N LEU A 126 8.68 -18.40 2.44
CA LEU A 126 7.75 -18.69 3.52
C LEU A 126 8.49 -19.29 4.72
N LYS A 127 8.02 -18.96 5.93
CA LYS A 127 8.41 -19.65 7.14
C LYS A 127 7.93 -21.11 7.12
N ASP A 128 8.68 -21.99 7.74
CA ASP A 128 8.31 -23.40 7.91
C ASP A 128 8.39 -23.78 9.41
N PRO A 129 7.27 -24.03 10.10
CA PRO A 129 5.90 -23.78 9.66
C PRO A 129 5.53 -22.29 9.67
N ASP A 130 4.64 -21.87 8.75
CA ASP A 130 4.06 -20.54 8.77
C ASP A 130 2.81 -20.47 9.69
N THR A 131 2.33 -19.25 9.93
CA THR A 131 1.12 -19.05 10.69
C THR A 131 -0.10 -19.40 9.82
N PHE A 132 -1.01 -20.23 10.35
CA PHE A 132 -2.22 -20.62 9.64
C PHE A 132 -2.99 -19.41 9.11
N GLY A 133 -3.26 -19.41 7.81
CA GLY A 133 -4.07 -18.39 7.15
C GLY A 133 -3.37 -17.04 6.93
N ALA A 134 -2.07 -16.88 7.25
CA ALA A 134 -1.38 -15.59 7.13
C ALA A 134 -1.43 -15.04 5.70
N GLN A 135 -1.12 -15.85 4.69
CA GLN A 135 -1.20 -15.42 3.29
C GLN A 135 -2.61 -15.01 2.88
N GLN A 136 -3.62 -15.77 3.33
CA GLN A 136 -5.02 -15.45 3.05
C GLN A 136 -5.43 -14.14 3.72
N MET A 137 -4.98 -13.89 4.95
CA MET A 137 -5.27 -12.64 5.66
C MET A 137 -4.63 -11.44 4.97
N ILE A 138 -3.39 -11.56 4.49
CA ILE A 138 -2.74 -10.49 3.70
C ILE A 138 -3.60 -10.14 2.49
N LYS A 139 -4.05 -11.13 1.74
CA LYS A 139 -4.91 -10.92 0.57
C LYS A 139 -6.22 -10.23 0.92
N LEU A 140 -6.89 -10.67 1.98
CA LEU A 140 -8.15 -10.08 2.44
C LEU A 140 -7.97 -8.63 2.88
N TYR A 141 -6.92 -8.32 3.62
CA TYR A 141 -6.63 -6.95 4.04
C TYR A 141 -6.31 -6.05 2.85
N LEU A 142 -5.54 -6.55 1.87
CA LEU A 142 -5.23 -5.78 0.66
C LEU A 142 -6.49 -5.49 -0.16
N GLU A 143 -7.34 -6.49 -0.38
CA GLU A 143 -8.61 -6.31 -1.09
C GLU A 143 -9.51 -5.32 -0.36
N HIS A 144 -9.64 -5.43 0.96
CA HIS A 144 -10.37 -4.47 1.76
C HIS A 144 -9.81 -3.05 1.63
N PHE A 145 -8.50 -2.91 1.71
CA PHE A 145 -7.80 -1.63 1.56
C PHE A 145 -8.12 -0.95 0.21
N LEU A 146 -8.04 -1.68 -0.89
CA LEU A 146 -8.32 -1.17 -2.23
C LEU A 146 -9.80 -0.76 -2.38
N ILE A 147 -10.72 -1.60 -1.93
CA ILE A 147 -12.17 -1.34 -1.99
C ILE A 147 -12.52 -0.12 -1.15
N HIS A 148 -11.97 -0.01 0.06
CA HIS A 148 -12.25 1.11 0.96
C HIS A 148 -11.79 2.44 0.37
N LEU A 149 -10.59 2.49 -0.23
CA LEU A 149 -10.08 3.66 -0.93
C LEU A 149 -10.99 4.10 -2.08
N ILE A 150 -11.36 3.16 -2.95
CA ILE A 150 -12.23 3.46 -4.10
C ILE A 150 -13.58 4.00 -3.62
N ARG A 151 -14.19 3.37 -2.64
CA ARG A 151 -15.47 3.83 -2.08
C ARG A 151 -15.37 5.22 -1.48
N ARG A 152 -14.33 5.49 -0.71
CA ARG A 152 -14.16 6.76 0.00
C ARG A 152 -13.93 7.94 -0.95
N TYR A 153 -13.18 7.74 -2.02
CA TYR A 153 -12.87 8.80 -2.99
C TYR A 153 -13.87 8.91 -4.14
N SER A 154 -14.53 7.82 -4.52
CA SER A 154 -15.45 7.82 -5.66
C SER A 154 -16.83 8.32 -5.32
N ASN A 155 -17.33 8.08 -4.11
CA ASN A 155 -18.71 8.39 -3.74
C ASN A 155 -18.85 8.83 -2.29
N PRO A 156 -18.38 10.04 -1.94
CA PRO A 156 -18.46 10.55 -0.57
C PRO A 156 -19.91 10.69 -0.07
N ILE A 157 -20.92 10.79 -0.96
CA ILE A 157 -22.34 10.89 -0.62
C ILE A 157 -22.88 9.55 -0.08
N VAL A 158 -22.40 8.42 -0.57
CA VAL A 158 -22.82 7.09 -0.06
C VAL A 158 -22.40 6.87 1.39
N LEU A 159 -21.24 7.43 1.79
CA LEU A 159 -20.75 7.34 3.17
C LEU A 159 -21.56 8.22 4.14
N SER A 160 -22.26 9.24 3.66
CA SER A 160 -23.12 10.11 4.47
C SER A 160 -24.52 9.55 4.70
N LYS A 161 -24.95 8.52 3.97
CA LYS A 161 -26.21 7.85 4.22
C LYS A 161 -26.05 7.02 5.50
N LYS A 162 -26.74 7.45 6.56
CA LYS A 162 -26.88 6.65 7.78
C LYS A 162 -27.37 5.26 7.40
N LEU A 163 -26.73 4.24 7.94
CA LEU A 163 -27.25 2.87 7.86
C LEU A 163 -28.74 2.90 8.28
N PRO A 164 -29.62 2.20 7.57
CA PRO A 164 -31.00 2.07 8.01
C PRO A 164 -30.98 1.59 9.46
N LYS A 165 -31.73 2.30 10.34
CA LYS A 165 -31.90 1.80 11.69
C LYS A 165 -32.53 0.42 11.57
N ALA A 166 -31.90 -0.58 12.14
CA ALA A 166 -32.52 -1.89 12.27
C ALA A 166 -33.85 -1.69 12.99
N ASP A 167 -34.94 -2.18 12.42
CA ASP A 167 -36.23 -2.20 13.11
C ASP A 167 -36.03 -2.94 14.42
N PRO A 168 -36.57 -2.43 15.53
CA PRO A 168 -36.54 -3.15 16.78
C PRO A 168 -37.26 -4.52 16.60
N PRO A 169 -36.77 -5.58 17.24
CA PRO A 169 -37.43 -6.89 17.12
C PRO A 169 -38.88 -6.76 17.52
N LYS A 170 -39.76 -7.26 16.65
CA LYS A 170 -41.19 -7.34 16.95
C LYS A 170 -41.34 -8.34 18.11
N VAL A 171 -41.80 -7.84 19.24
CA VAL A 171 -42.18 -8.65 20.40
C VAL A 171 -43.46 -9.41 20.09
#